data_3dd2fd0097eb42908d649801061d8be4
#
_entry.id   3dd2fd0097eb42908d649801061d8be4
#
_cell.length_a   1.000
_cell.length_b   1.000
_cell.length_c   1.000
_cell.angle_alpha   90.00
_cell.angle_beta   90.00
_cell.angle_gamma   90.00
#
_symmetry.space_group_name_H-M   'P 1'
#
loop_
_entity.id
_entity.type
_entity.pdbx_description
1 polymer ?
#
loop_
_entity_poly.entity_id
_entity_poly.type
_entity_poly.pdbx_seq_one_letter_code
_entity_poly.pdbx_strand_id
1 'polypeptide(L)'
;RSVAARIGIPHYVLDYENRFHEQVMQDFADSYLRGETPIPCVRCNQTVKFTDLLKTAHDLEADCLATGHYVQRAVGDNGPLLFRGVDPTKDQSYFLFATTGEQLNYLRFPLGGFDKDTTRALARKFGLTVAEKPDSQDICFVPNGRYGDVVRRLRPGAVDAGDIVHIDGSVLGRHNGVIDYTIGQRRGLGIGGRVGFDEADGPLYVLEIDAGANRVIVGPRHALACEEVYVSDVNWINAVPDDGAAVLA
;
A
#
# COMPACT_ATOMS: atom_id res chain seq x y z
N ARG A 1 11.83 21.85 5.59
CA ARG A 1 12.62 22.94 6.16
C ARG A 1 12.02 24.32 5.82
N SER A 2 11.80 24.63 4.54
CA SER A 2 11.28 25.95 4.11
C SER A 2 9.90 26.28 4.72
N VAL A 3 9.00 25.31 4.81
CA VAL A 3 7.67 25.48 5.43
C VAL A 3 7.80 25.78 6.92
N ALA A 4 8.59 25.00 7.67
CA ALA A 4 8.80 25.24 9.10
C ALA A 4 9.41 26.64 9.37
N ALA A 5 10.41 27.03 8.57
CA ALA A 5 10.98 28.36 8.65
C ALA A 5 9.95 29.47 8.35
N ARG A 6 9.05 29.26 7.39
CA ARG A 6 8.00 30.22 7.02
C ARG A 6 6.98 30.44 8.14
N ILE A 7 6.58 29.37 8.84
CA ILE A 7 5.59 29.44 9.92
C ILE A 7 6.21 29.59 11.31
N GLY A 8 7.55 29.64 11.40
CA GLY A 8 8.28 29.94 12.65
C GLY A 8 8.29 28.80 13.67
N ILE A 9 8.22 27.54 13.23
CA ILE A 9 8.27 26.36 14.11
C ILE A 9 9.64 25.64 14.02
N PRO A 10 10.08 24.95 15.09
CA PRO A 10 11.26 24.10 15.04
C PRO A 10 11.19 23.04 13.93
N HIS A 11 12.32 22.68 13.37
CA HIS A 11 12.43 21.64 12.35
C HIS A 11 13.56 20.69 12.72
N TYR A 12 13.22 19.42 12.84
CA TYR A 12 14.17 18.35 13.11
C TYR A 12 14.28 17.44 11.89
N VAL A 13 15.46 16.91 11.65
CA VAL A 13 15.71 15.86 10.64
C VAL A 13 16.04 14.59 11.41
N LEU A 14 15.19 13.61 11.26
CA LEU A 14 15.37 12.29 11.87
C LEU A 14 15.84 11.33 10.77
N ASP A 15 16.91 10.61 11.04
CA ASP A 15 17.45 9.62 10.11
C ASP A 15 16.82 8.24 10.39
N TYR A 16 15.89 7.87 9.51
CA TYR A 16 15.28 6.54 9.50
C TYR A 16 15.62 5.75 8.22
N GLU A 17 16.69 6.11 7.51
CA GLU A 17 17.03 5.48 6.22
C GLU A 17 17.23 3.96 6.36
N ASN A 18 18.07 3.53 7.31
CA ASN A 18 18.30 2.11 7.56
C ASN A 18 17.02 1.40 7.99
N ARG A 19 16.25 2.02 8.89
CA ARG A 19 15.00 1.46 9.38
C ARG A 19 13.96 1.30 8.28
N PHE A 20 13.84 2.30 7.42
CA PHE A 20 12.96 2.25 6.25
C PHE A 20 13.41 1.17 5.26
N HIS A 21 14.71 1.07 5.00
CA HIS A 21 15.27 0.05 4.13
C HIS A 21 14.95 -1.36 4.65
N GLU A 22 15.20 -1.64 5.93
CA GLU A 22 14.98 -2.95 6.54
C GLU A 22 13.50 -3.33 6.65
N GLN A 23 12.66 -2.40 7.12
CA GLN A 23 11.27 -2.71 7.48
C GLN A 23 10.29 -2.53 6.33
N VAL A 24 10.63 -1.75 5.31
CA VAL A 24 9.71 -1.43 4.22
C VAL A 24 10.24 -1.94 2.88
N MET A 25 11.48 -1.62 2.52
CA MET A 25 11.99 -1.98 1.19
C MET A 25 12.34 -3.47 1.09
N GLN A 26 12.93 -4.06 2.15
CA GLN A 26 13.23 -5.49 2.16
C GLN A 26 11.96 -6.33 2.23
N ASP A 27 11.00 -5.98 3.09
CA ASP A 27 9.68 -6.62 3.17
C ASP A 27 8.94 -6.57 1.82
N PHE A 28 8.99 -5.43 1.13
CA PHE A 28 8.46 -5.28 -0.22
C PHE A 28 9.08 -6.28 -1.22
N ALA A 29 10.40 -6.41 -1.22
CA ALA A 29 11.09 -7.33 -2.12
C ALA A 29 10.77 -8.79 -1.79
N ASP A 30 10.76 -9.15 -0.50
CA ASP A 30 10.48 -10.51 -0.05
C ASP A 30 9.03 -10.92 -0.32
N SER A 31 8.07 -10.01 -0.18
CA SER A 31 6.67 -10.26 -0.55
C SER A 31 6.50 -10.56 -2.03
N TYR A 32 7.13 -9.77 -2.92
CA TYR A 32 7.10 -10.07 -4.36
C TYR A 32 7.71 -11.42 -4.70
N LEU A 33 8.80 -11.82 -4.03
CA LEU A 33 9.41 -13.13 -4.22
C LEU A 33 8.51 -14.29 -3.75
N ARG A 34 7.60 -14.03 -2.79
CA ARG A 34 6.56 -14.99 -2.38
C ARG A 34 5.32 -14.99 -3.29
N GLY A 35 5.29 -14.16 -4.34
CA GLY A 35 4.13 -14.01 -5.22
C GLY A 35 3.02 -13.12 -4.66
N GLU A 36 3.28 -12.41 -3.59
CA GLU A 36 2.34 -11.48 -2.96
C GLU A 36 2.42 -10.10 -3.61
N THR A 37 1.37 -9.29 -3.46
CA THR A 37 1.37 -7.87 -3.89
C THR A 37 1.42 -6.97 -2.66
N PRO A 38 2.60 -6.54 -2.21
CA PRO A 38 2.74 -5.74 -0.99
C PRO A 38 2.24 -4.30 -1.16
N ILE A 39 1.79 -3.72 -0.05
CA ILE A 39 1.42 -2.30 0.04
C ILE A 39 2.41 -1.60 0.99
N PRO A 40 3.60 -1.19 0.50
CA PRO A 40 4.67 -0.69 1.37
C PRO A 40 4.29 0.59 2.13
N CYS A 41 3.30 1.36 1.65
CA CYS A 41 2.79 2.52 2.39
C CYS A 41 2.12 2.13 3.71
N VAL A 42 1.40 1.00 3.77
CA VAL A 42 0.86 0.45 5.01
C VAL A 42 1.99 0.07 5.96
N ARG A 43 2.98 -0.66 5.46
CA ARG A 43 4.14 -1.07 6.24
C ARG A 43 4.93 0.13 6.78
N CYS A 44 5.14 1.17 5.97
CA CYS A 44 5.77 2.42 6.38
C CYS A 44 4.97 3.14 7.48
N ASN A 45 3.64 3.21 7.36
CA ASN A 45 2.81 3.78 8.42
C ASN A 45 2.91 2.96 9.70
N GLN A 46 2.81 1.64 9.60
CA GLN A 46 2.84 0.72 10.75
C GLN A 46 4.18 0.79 11.51
N THR A 47 5.31 0.77 10.81
CA THR A 47 6.65 0.66 11.44
C THR A 47 7.30 2.02 11.66
N VAL A 48 7.62 2.74 10.60
CA VAL A 48 8.44 3.96 10.69
C VAL A 48 7.64 5.13 11.25
N LYS A 49 6.42 5.37 10.74
CA LYS A 49 5.68 6.57 11.16
C LYS A 49 4.97 6.39 12.50
N PHE A 50 4.24 5.30 12.69
CA PHE A 50 3.38 5.13 13.87
C PHE A 50 3.97 4.22 14.94
N THR A 51 5.22 3.80 14.76
CA THR A 51 6.02 3.18 15.81
C THR A 51 7.24 4.06 16.14
N ASP A 52 8.16 4.22 15.20
CA ASP A 52 9.43 4.89 15.48
C ASP A 52 9.26 6.42 15.66
N LEU A 53 8.53 7.10 14.74
CA LEU A 53 8.30 8.53 14.84
C LEU A 53 7.33 8.88 15.98
N LEU A 54 6.34 8.01 16.27
CA LEU A 54 5.45 8.20 17.40
C LEU A 54 6.21 8.09 18.74
N LYS A 55 7.15 7.14 18.86
CA LYS A 55 8.06 7.06 20.01
C LYS A 55 8.86 8.36 20.15
N THR A 56 9.44 8.88 19.06
CA THR A 56 10.16 10.15 19.09
C THR A 56 9.26 11.30 19.55
N ALA A 57 7.99 11.33 19.15
CA ALA A 57 7.06 12.36 19.60
C ALA A 57 6.78 12.25 21.10
N HIS A 58 6.66 11.05 21.64
CA HIS A 58 6.55 10.82 23.09
C HIS A 58 7.83 11.25 23.85
N ASP A 59 9.00 10.91 23.32
CA ASP A 59 10.30 11.30 23.92
C ASP A 59 10.49 12.84 23.93
N LEU A 60 9.83 13.55 23.02
CA LEU A 60 9.77 15.02 22.97
C LEU A 60 8.60 15.62 23.79
N GLU A 61 7.91 14.80 24.56
CA GLU A 61 6.76 15.22 25.40
C GLU A 61 5.65 15.92 24.59
N ALA A 62 5.47 15.55 23.30
CA ALA A 62 4.42 16.09 22.48
C ALA A 62 3.04 15.50 22.84
N ASP A 63 1.98 16.30 22.83
CA ASP A 63 0.61 15.87 23.13
C ASP A 63 0.00 15.00 22.03
N CYS A 64 0.50 15.09 20.81
CA CYS A 64 0.02 14.30 19.68
C CYS A 64 1.00 14.30 18.51
N LEU A 65 0.80 13.37 17.59
CA LEU A 65 1.46 13.34 16.29
C LEU A 65 0.46 13.68 15.19
N ALA A 66 0.60 14.87 14.57
CA ALA A 66 -0.24 15.29 13.44
C ALA A 66 0.36 14.84 12.11
N THR A 67 -0.45 14.26 11.24
CA THR A 67 -0.04 13.83 9.90
C THR A 67 -0.96 14.35 8.82
N GLY A 68 -0.45 14.45 7.58
CA GLY A 68 -1.20 14.93 6.42
C GLY A 68 -2.09 13.89 5.73
N HIS A 69 -2.42 12.77 6.38
CA HIS A 69 -3.33 11.80 5.79
C HIS A 69 -4.77 12.33 5.72
N TYR A 70 -5.43 12.05 4.57
CA TYR A 70 -6.83 12.36 4.34
C TYR A 70 -7.72 11.27 4.93
N VAL A 71 -7.84 11.26 6.25
CA VAL A 71 -8.74 10.41 7.03
C VAL A 71 -9.29 11.21 8.19
N GLN A 72 -10.38 10.78 8.78
CA GLN A 72 -10.97 11.43 9.95
C GLN A 72 -10.86 10.53 11.17
N ARG A 73 -10.65 11.16 12.32
CA ARG A 73 -10.65 10.53 13.62
C ARG A 73 -11.74 11.14 14.51
N ALA A 74 -12.49 10.31 15.18
CA ALA A 74 -13.39 10.71 16.25
C ALA A 74 -13.09 9.91 17.53
N VAL A 75 -13.75 10.28 18.61
CA VAL A 75 -13.76 9.53 19.87
C VAL A 75 -15.18 9.03 20.08
N GLY A 76 -15.32 7.71 20.11
CA GLY A 76 -16.58 7.04 20.45
C GLY A 76 -16.57 6.57 21.91
N ASP A 77 -17.66 5.95 22.33
CA ASP A 77 -17.83 5.46 23.71
C ASP A 77 -16.80 4.39 24.10
N ASN A 78 -16.36 3.59 23.13
CA ASN A 78 -15.40 2.49 23.32
C ASN A 78 -13.96 2.82 22.86
N GLY A 79 -13.64 4.08 22.60
CA GLY A 79 -12.31 4.50 22.17
C GLY A 79 -12.28 5.23 20.83
N PRO A 80 -11.10 5.34 20.20
CA PRO A 80 -10.94 6.07 18.96
C PRO A 80 -11.61 5.35 17.79
N LEU A 81 -12.12 6.13 16.85
CA LEU A 81 -12.73 5.66 15.60
C LEU A 81 -11.98 6.27 14.42
N LEU A 82 -11.78 5.47 13.37
CA LEU A 82 -11.20 5.90 12.12
C LEU A 82 -12.27 5.92 11.02
N PHE A 83 -12.40 7.03 10.32
CA PHE A 83 -13.34 7.21 9.22
C PHE A 83 -12.60 7.61 7.95
N ARG A 84 -13.26 7.38 6.83
CA ARG A 84 -12.79 7.88 5.52
C ARG A 84 -12.65 9.40 5.52
N GLY A 85 -11.73 9.90 4.71
CA GLY A 85 -11.64 11.32 4.41
C GLY A 85 -12.91 11.85 3.73
N VAL A 86 -13.19 13.16 3.88
CA VAL A 86 -14.33 13.80 3.22
C VAL A 86 -14.20 13.76 1.70
N ASP A 87 -12.98 13.87 1.17
CA ASP A 87 -12.71 13.73 -0.27
C ASP A 87 -12.53 12.25 -0.62
N PRO A 88 -13.51 11.60 -1.29
CA PRO A 88 -13.42 10.18 -1.63
C PRO A 88 -12.32 9.87 -2.65
N THR A 89 -11.85 10.88 -3.40
CA THR A 89 -10.76 10.74 -4.39
C THR A 89 -9.38 10.80 -3.73
N LYS A 90 -9.31 11.23 -2.47
CA LYS A 90 -8.09 11.38 -1.68
C LYS A 90 -8.12 10.58 -0.38
N ASP A 91 -9.18 9.82 -0.13
CA ASP A 91 -9.27 8.98 1.05
C ASP A 91 -8.06 8.05 1.18
N GLN A 92 -7.46 8.03 2.36
CA GLN A 92 -6.27 7.24 2.68
C GLN A 92 -6.52 6.24 3.82
N SER A 93 -7.77 6.01 4.20
CA SER A 93 -8.14 5.07 5.26
C SER A 93 -7.61 3.66 4.98
N TYR A 94 -7.60 3.23 3.71
CA TYR A 94 -7.03 1.96 3.28
C TYR A 94 -5.55 1.79 3.69
N PHE A 95 -4.75 2.86 3.69
CA PHE A 95 -3.33 2.79 4.07
C PHE A 95 -3.09 2.79 5.59
N LEU A 96 -4.16 2.87 6.38
CA LEU A 96 -4.11 2.96 7.84
C LEU A 96 -4.80 1.78 8.54
N PHE A 97 -5.19 0.73 7.83
CA PHE A 97 -5.89 -0.41 8.42
C PHE A 97 -5.09 -1.12 9.52
N ALA A 98 -3.75 -1.04 9.49
CA ALA A 98 -2.86 -1.62 10.49
C ALA A 98 -2.59 -0.68 11.69
N THR A 99 -3.27 0.49 11.78
CA THR A 99 -3.10 1.44 12.90
C THR A 99 -3.87 0.93 14.11
N THR A 100 -3.18 0.76 15.25
CA THR A 100 -3.82 0.30 16.48
C THR A 100 -4.66 1.40 17.15
N GLY A 101 -5.57 1.00 18.04
CA GLY A 101 -6.36 1.95 18.82
C GLY A 101 -5.49 2.88 19.69
N GLU A 102 -4.40 2.36 20.27
CA GLU A 102 -3.43 3.15 21.04
C GLU A 102 -2.76 4.22 20.16
N GLN A 103 -2.25 3.83 19.00
CA GLN A 103 -1.66 4.76 18.04
C GLN A 103 -2.68 5.81 17.59
N LEU A 104 -3.91 5.38 17.28
CA LEU A 104 -4.96 6.27 16.83
C LEU A 104 -5.36 7.29 17.89
N ASN A 105 -5.25 6.96 19.18
CA ASN A 105 -5.48 7.91 20.28
C ASN A 105 -4.51 9.09 20.24
N TYR A 106 -3.27 8.85 19.84
CA TYR A 106 -2.22 9.88 19.77
C TYR A 106 -2.18 10.62 18.44
N LEU A 107 -2.67 10.01 17.36
CA LEU A 107 -2.67 10.58 16.02
C LEU A 107 -3.73 11.67 15.83
N ARG A 108 -3.39 12.67 14.98
CA ARG A 108 -4.30 13.73 14.50
C ARG A 108 -4.19 13.85 13.00
N PHE A 109 -5.34 14.03 12.35
CA PHE A 109 -5.46 14.10 10.89
C PHE A 109 -6.16 15.41 10.48
N PRO A 110 -5.46 16.55 10.53
CA PRO A 110 -6.09 17.86 10.32
C PRO A 110 -6.63 18.06 8.90
N LEU A 111 -6.23 17.25 7.93
CA LEU A 111 -6.68 17.37 6.54
C LEU A 111 -7.89 16.48 6.20
N GLY A 112 -8.27 15.57 7.06
CA GLY A 112 -9.33 14.60 6.77
C GLY A 112 -10.73 15.20 6.58
N GLY A 113 -10.97 16.39 7.14
CA GLY A 113 -12.21 17.16 7.00
C GLY A 113 -12.26 18.09 5.77
N PHE A 114 -11.23 18.08 4.91
CA PHE A 114 -11.13 18.96 3.74
C PHE A 114 -10.98 18.16 2.45
N ASP A 115 -11.50 18.70 1.37
CA ASP A 115 -11.13 18.28 0.03
C ASP A 115 -9.74 18.83 -0.36
N LYS A 116 -9.21 18.31 -1.44
CA LYS A 116 -7.87 18.69 -1.91
C LYS A 116 -7.77 20.15 -2.32
N ASP A 117 -8.81 20.69 -2.91
CA ASP A 117 -8.84 22.09 -3.40
C ASP A 117 -8.86 23.05 -2.23
N THR A 118 -9.65 22.77 -1.20
CA THR A 118 -9.66 23.52 0.06
C THR A 118 -8.28 23.48 0.73
N THR A 119 -7.63 22.30 0.78
CA THR A 119 -6.28 22.16 1.35
C THR A 119 -5.27 23.04 0.59
N ARG A 120 -5.31 23.05 -0.74
CA ARG A 120 -4.46 23.91 -1.57
C ARG A 120 -4.76 25.39 -1.35
N ALA A 121 -6.04 25.77 -1.26
CA ALA A 121 -6.44 27.14 -0.97
C ALA A 121 -5.91 27.64 0.38
N LEU A 122 -5.98 26.80 1.42
CA LEU A 122 -5.38 27.07 2.72
C LEU A 122 -3.87 27.23 2.64
N ALA A 123 -3.19 26.33 1.91
CA ALA A 123 -1.73 26.43 1.72
C ALA A 123 -1.33 27.76 1.04
N ARG A 124 -2.08 28.20 0.01
CA ARG A 124 -1.88 29.53 -0.63
C ARG A 124 -2.14 30.67 0.36
N LYS A 125 -3.24 30.59 1.12
CA LYS A 125 -3.58 31.60 2.15
C LYS A 125 -2.48 31.77 3.18
N PHE A 126 -1.81 30.66 3.57
CA PHE A 126 -0.68 30.69 4.49
C PHE A 126 0.67 30.99 3.80
N GLY A 127 0.67 31.24 2.49
CA GLY A 127 1.87 31.57 1.71
C GLY A 127 2.88 30.41 1.63
N LEU A 128 2.40 29.18 1.65
CA LEU A 128 3.24 27.98 1.57
C LEU A 128 3.61 27.67 0.12
N THR A 129 4.90 27.58 -0.17
CA THR A 129 5.46 27.31 -1.52
C THR A 129 5.09 25.92 -2.05
N VAL A 130 4.62 25.02 -1.18
CA VAL A 130 4.23 23.65 -1.52
C VAL A 130 2.77 23.52 -1.99
N ALA A 131 2.01 24.62 -2.04
CA ALA A 131 0.61 24.61 -2.44
C ALA A 131 0.36 23.98 -3.83
N GLU A 132 1.27 24.22 -4.76
CA GLU A 132 1.18 23.71 -6.15
C GLU A 132 2.00 22.42 -6.37
N LYS A 133 2.56 21.84 -5.32
CA LYS A 133 3.31 20.58 -5.46
C LYS A 133 2.37 19.47 -5.94
N PRO A 134 2.75 18.72 -7.01
CA PRO A 134 2.00 17.55 -7.45
C PRO A 134 1.89 16.50 -6.35
N ASP A 135 0.80 15.76 -6.35
CA ASP A 135 0.64 14.61 -5.46
C ASP A 135 1.64 13.51 -5.85
N SER A 136 2.09 12.75 -4.86
CA SER A 136 2.82 11.50 -5.13
C SER A 136 1.88 10.53 -5.83
N GLN A 137 2.28 10.05 -7.01
CA GLN A 137 1.45 9.17 -7.84
C GLN A 137 1.79 7.70 -7.64
N ASP A 138 2.91 7.40 -6.98
CA ASP A 138 3.44 6.05 -6.85
C ASP A 138 4.20 5.85 -5.53
N ILE A 139 4.68 4.63 -5.32
CA ILE A 139 5.50 4.25 -4.17
C ILE A 139 6.79 5.09 -4.18
N CYS A 140 7.09 5.75 -3.06
CA CYS A 140 8.13 6.79 -2.97
C CYS A 140 9.56 6.34 -3.36
N PHE A 141 9.86 5.04 -3.25
CA PHE A 141 11.16 4.46 -3.64
C PHE A 141 11.13 3.72 -4.99
N VAL A 142 10.02 3.82 -5.74
CA VAL A 142 9.86 3.24 -7.08
C VAL A 142 9.59 4.37 -8.09
N PRO A 143 10.60 5.15 -8.47
CA PRO A 143 10.40 6.41 -9.19
C PRO A 143 9.80 6.26 -10.59
N ASN A 144 9.90 5.08 -11.20
CA ASN A 144 9.48 4.84 -12.59
C ASN A 144 8.35 3.80 -12.71
N GLY A 145 7.68 3.42 -11.63
CA GLY A 145 6.62 2.42 -11.61
C GLY A 145 7.07 0.99 -11.98
N ARG A 146 8.38 0.72 -12.05
CA ARG A 146 8.94 -0.60 -12.35
C ARG A 146 9.34 -1.33 -11.07
N TYR A 147 8.38 -1.96 -10.44
CA TYR A 147 8.55 -2.67 -9.16
C TYR A 147 9.58 -3.79 -9.25
N GLY A 148 9.55 -4.60 -10.32
CA GLY A 148 10.50 -5.69 -10.55
C GLY A 148 11.96 -5.25 -10.58
N ASP A 149 12.27 -4.04 -11.11
CA ASP A 149 13.64 -3.52 -11.13
C ASP A 149 14.15 -3.22 -9.70
N VAL A 150 13.26 -2.77 -8.82
CA VAL A 150 13.59 -2.53 -7.41
C VAL A 150 13.85 -3.87 -6.70
N VAL A 151 12.98 -4.88 -6.93
CA VAL A 151 13.16 -6.22 -6.35
C VAL A 151 14.47 -6.84 -6.80
N ARG A 152 14.80 -6.81 -8.11
CA ARG A 152 16.08 -7.35 -8.64
C ARG A 152 17.30 -6.66 -8.02
N ARG A 153 17.21 -5.36 -7.74
CA ARG A 153 18.29 -4.61 -7.08
C ARG A 153 18.44 -4.97 -5.60
N LEU A 154 17.34 -5.20 -4.88
CA LEU A 154 17.32 -5.54 -3.46
C LEU A 154 17.67 -7.02 -3.21
N ARG A 155 17.36 -7.89 -4.15
CA ARG A 155 17.57 -9.35 -4.09
C ARG A 155 18.24 -9.85 -5.38
N PRO A 156 19.54 -9.54 -5.60
CA PRO A 156 20.25 -10.00 -6.77
C PRO A 156 20.29 -11.52 -6.83
N GLY A 157 19.95 -12.10 -7.98
CA GLY A 157 19.99 -13.55 -8.20
C GLY A 157 18.83 -14.34 -7.59
N ALA A 158 17.83 -13.69 -6.97
CA ALA A 158 16.68 -14.37 -6.38
C ALA A 158 15.49 -14.50 -7.34
N VAL A 159 15.63 -14.06 -8.59
CA VAL A 159 14.55 -14.06 -9.58
C VAL A 159 14.87 -15.05 -10.69
N ASP A 160 14.08 -16.10 -10.78
CA ASP A 160 14.21 -17.14 -11.79
C ASP A 160 13.12 -17.04 -12.87
N ALA A 161 13.50 -17.46 -14.10
CA ALA A 161 12.54 -17.61 -15.18
C ALA A 161 11.65 -18.83 -14.96
N GLY A 162 10.39 -18.73 -15.37
CA GLY A 162 9.43 -19.83 -15.21
C GLY A 162 8.39 -19.85 -16.33
N ASP A 163 7.35 -20.63 -16.13
CA ASP A 163 6.31 -20.84 -17.13
C ASP A 163 5.04 -20.02 -16.83
N ILE A 164 4.42 -19.54 -17.89
CA ILE A 164 3.05 -19.01 -17.85
C ILE A 164 2.14 -20.16 -18.26
N VAL A 165 1.26 -20.56 -17.34
CA VAL A 165 0.42 -21.75 -17.49
C VAL A 165 -1.05 -21.32 -17.47
N HIS A 166 -1.84 -21.84 -18.41
CA HIS A 166 -3.29 -21.67 -18.37
C HIS A 166 -3.92 -22.52 -17.29
N ILE A 167 -5.09 -22.13 -16.79
CA ILE A 167 -5.82 -22.85 -15.73
C ILE A 167 -6.12 -24.32 -16.07
N ASP A 168 -6.14 -24.71 -17.34
CA ASP A 168 -6.28 -26.08 -17.80
C ASP A 168 -4.97 -26.90 -17.76
N GLY A 169 -3.85 -26.27 -17.37
CA GLY A 169 -2.53 -26.87 -17.28
C GLY A 169 -1.66 -26.71 -18.52
N SER A 170 -2.14 -26.10 -19.60
CA SER A 170 -1.35 -25.89 -20.82
C SER A 170 -0.33 -24.76 -20.61
N VAL A 171 0.92 -24.98 -21.09
CA VAL A 171 1.97 -23.96 -21.03
C VAL A 171 1.81 -22.99 -22.21
N LEU A 172 1.58 -21.71 -21.88
CA LEU A 172 1.37 -20.64 -22.85
C LEU A 172 2.62 -19.87 -23.20
N GLY A 173 3.59 -19.81 -22.31
CA GLY A 173 4.81 -19.03 -22.50
C GLY A 173 5.75 -19.15 -21.34
N ARG A 174 6.78 -18.28 -21.35
CA ARG A 174 7.73 -18.16 -20.26
C ARG A 174 7.82 -16.72 -19.79
N HIS A 175 8.12 -16.55 -18.52
CA HIS A 175 8.40 -15.26 -17.89
C HIS A 175 9.84 -15.20 -17.36
N ASN A 176 10.32 -13.99 -17.08
CA ASN A 176 11.65 -13.75 -16.53
C ASN A 176 11.67 -13.54 -15.01
N GLY A 177 10.54 -13.80 -14.36
CA GLY A 177 10.37 -13.70 -12.92
C GLY A 177 8.91 -13.48 -12.55
N VAL A 178 8.44 -14.18 -11.52
CA VAL A 178 7.07 -14.01 -10.98
C VAL A 178 6.81 -12.59 -10.46
N ILE A 179 7.86 -11.89 -10.08
CA ILE A 179 7.83 -10.52 -9.54
C ILE A 179 7.32 -9.46 -10.53
N ASP A 180 7.22 -9.78 -11.81
CA ASP A 180 6.71 -8.89 -12.84
C ASP A 180 5.19 -9.01 -13.02
N TYR A 181 4.54 -9.86 -12.20
CA TYR A 181 3.11 -10.18 -12.30
C TYR A 181 2.36 -9.83 -11.01
N THR A 182 1.06 -9.54 -11.19
CA THR A 182 0.13 -9.27 -10.09
C THR A 182 -1.20 -9.96 -10.40
N ILE A 183 -1.88 -10.51 -9.41
CA ILE A 183 -3.21 -11.12 -9.57
C ILE A 183 -4.18 -10.09 -10.17
N GLY A 184 -4.96 -10.51 -11.16
CA GLY A 184 -5.85 -9.63 -11.92
C GLY A 184 -5.18 -8.87 -13.09
N GLN A 185 -3.87 -8.98 -13.26
CA GLN A 185 -3.16 -8.34 -14.38
C GLN A 185 -3.60 -8.95 -15.71
N ARG A 186 -3.91 -8.07 -16.69
CA ARG A 186 -4.32 -8.44 -18.04
C ARG A 186 -3.26 -8.14 -19.10
N ARG A 187 -2.52 -7.02 -18.92
CA ARG A 187 -1.54 -6.55 -19.91
C ARG A 187 -0.13 -6.98 -19.56
N GLY A 188 0.72 -7.10 -20.56
CA GLY A 188 2.13 -7.42 -20.34
C GLY A 188 2.43 -8.89 -20.01
N LEU A 189 1.49 -9.80 -20.30
CA LEU A 189 1.68 -11.25 -20.04
C LEU A 189 2.71 -11.90 -21.00
N GLY A 190 3.01 -11.25 -22.14
CA GLY A 190 3.99 -11.79 -23.09
C GLY A 190 3.54 -13.05 -23.87
N ILE A 191 2.24 -13.38 -23.82
CA ILE A 191 1.66 -14.58 -24.44
C ILE A 191 0.85 -14.28 -25.70
N GLY A 192 0.94 -13.07 -26.25
CA GLY A 192 0.20 -12.65 -27.44
C GLY A 192 0.69 -13.26 -28.75
N GLY A 193 -0.23 -13.52 -29.68
CA GLY A 193 0.08 -13.96 -31.05
C GLY A 193 0.11 -15.47 -31.28
N ARG A 194 -0.40 -16.30 -30.37
CA ARG A 194 -0.51 -17.74 -30.58
C ARG A 194 -1.79 -18.13 -31.32
N VAL A 195 -1.59 -18.89 -32.40
CA VAL A 195 -2.65 -19.60 -33.13
C VAL A 195 -3.13 -20.74 -32.25
N GLY A 196 -4.41 -20.81 -31.91
CA GLY A 196 -5.00 -21.96 -31.18
C GLY A 196 -5.67 -21.62 -29.86
N PHE A 197 -5.69 -20.37 -29.42
CA PHE A 197 -6.61 -19.91 -28.38
C PHE A 197 -7.94 -19.55 -29.01
N ASP A 198 -9.01 -20.16 -28.50
CA ASP A 198 -10.36 -19.82 -28.92
C ASP A 198 -10.63 -18.36 -28.54
N GLU A 199 -10.98 -17.52 -29.54
CA GLU A 199 -11.44 -16.15 -29.26
C GLU A 199 -12.65 -16.12 -28.30
N ALA A 200 -13.28 -17.28 -28.09
CA ALA A 200 -14.39 -17.50 -27.16
C ALA A 200 -14.02 -17.29 -25.69
N ASP A 201 -12.76 -17.51 -25.28
CA ASP A 201 -12.32 -17.36 -23.87
C ASP A 201 -11.98 -15.91 -23.50
N GLY A 202 -11.91 -15.02 -24.47
CA GLY A 202 -11.62 -13.61 -24.24
C GLY A 202 -10.22 -13.34 -23.69
N PRO A 203 -9.98 -12.17 -23.08
CA PRO A 203 -8.67 -11.82 -22.54
C PRO A 203 -8.33 -12.61 -21.29
N LEU A 204 -7.08 -13.08 -21.18
CA LEU A 204 -6.56 -13.78 -20.01
C LEU A 204 -6.09 -12.80 -18.93
N TYR A 205 -6.20 -13.25 -17.67
CA TYR A 205 -5.81 -12.54 -16.47
C TYR A 205 -4.92 -13.44 -15.62
N VAL A 206 -3.99 -12.87 -14.87
CA VAL A 206 -3.25 -13.58 -13.83
C VAL A 206 -4.24 -13.98 -12.73
N LEU A 207 -4.38 -15.27 -12.50
CA LEU A 207 -5.26 -15.84 -11.47
C LEU A 207 -4.51 -16.15 -10.20
N GLU A 208 -3.26 -16.66 -10.34
CA GLU A 208 -2.42 -17.10 -9.23
C GLU A 208 -0.95 -16.95 -9.59
N ILE A 209 -0.12 -16.74 -8.59
CA ILE A 209 1.33 -16.71 -8.69
C ILE A 209 1.88 -17.80 -7.77
N ASP A 210 2.31 -18.94 -8.35
CA ASP A 210 2.96 -20.03 -7.66
C ASP A 210 4.47 -19.75 -7.61
N ALA A 211 4.89 -19.00 -6.59
CA ALA A 211 6.30 -18.67 -6.42
C ALA A 211 7.18 -19.92 -6.12
N GLY A 212 6.61 -20.94 -5.49
CA GLY A 212 7.34 -22.18 -5.16
C GLY A 212 7.68 -23.01 -6.40
N ALA A 213 6.78 -23.09 -7.37
CA ALA A 213 7.00 -23.75 -8.66
C ALA A 213 7.45 -22.78 -9.76
N ASN A 214 7.63 -21.51 -9.44
CA ASN A 214 8.03 -20.46 -10.36
C ASN A 214 7.11 -20.34 -11.59
N ARG A 215 5.78 -20.34 -11.34
CA ARG A 215 4.74 -20.32 -12.38
C ARG A 215 3.76 -19.18 -12.18
N VAL A 216 3.27 -18.64 -13.30
CA VAL A 216 2.17 -17.69 -13.34
C VAL A 216 0.97 -18.38 -13.97
N ILE A 217 -0.10 -18.59 -13.20
CA ILE A 217 -1.33 -19.22 -13.68
C ILE A 217 -2.23 -18.12 -14.23
N VAL A 218 -2.71 -18.31 -15.46
CA VAL A 218 -3.58 -17.37 -16.14
C VAL A 218 -4.88 -18.04 -16.59
N GLY A 219 -5.95 -17.26 -16.73
CA GLY A 219 -7.23 -17.76 -17.19
C GLY A 219 -8.24 -16.65 -17.45
N PRO A 220 -9.49 -17.00 -17.77
CA PRO A 220 -10.55 -16.05 -18.08
C PRO A 220 -10.96 -15.25 -16.84
N ARG A 221 -11.53 -14.04 -17.06
CA ARG A 221 -11.88 -13.10 -15.98
C ARG A 221 -12.78 -13.70 -14.90
N HIS A 222 -13.73 -14.57 -15.27
CA HIS A 222 -14.66 -15.16 -14.31
C HIS A 222 -13.97 -16.05 -13.27
N ALA A 223 -12.80 -16.62 -13.61
CA ALA A 223 -12.01 -17.42 -12.68
C ALA A 223 -11.31 -16.60 -11.57
N LEU A 224 -11.37 -15.26 -11.64
CA LEU A 224 -10.94 -14.37 -10.54
C LEU A 224 -12.01 -14.25 -9.43
N ALA A 225 -13.24 -14.67 -9.68
CA ALA A 225 -14.28 -14.57 -8.67
C ALA A 225 -14.01 -15.58 -7.54
N CYS A 226 -14.11 -15.12 -6.31
CA CYS A 226 -14.07 -15.97 -5.11
C CYS A 226 -15.28 -15.65 -4.22
N GLU A 227 -15.81 -16.68 -3.58
CA GLU A 227 -16.93 -16.54 -2.64
C GLU A 227 -16.44 -16.32 -1.21
N GLU A 228 -15.22 -16.73 -0.91
CA GLU A 228 -14.60 -16.65 0.41
C GLU A 228 -13.24 -15.97 0.33
N VAL A 229 -12.94 -15.11 1.31
CA VAL A 229 -11.66 -14.45 1.48
C VAL A 229 -11.12 -14.78 2.86
N TYR A 230 -9.95 -15.42 2.89
CA TYR A 230 -9.25 -15.71 4.14
C TYR A 230 -8.34 -14.52 4.48
N VAL A 231 -8.48 -14.01 5.70
CA VAL A 231 -7.67 -12.89 6.21
C VAL A 231 -6.87 -13.35 7.42
N SER A 232 -5.65 -12.82 7.56
CA SER A 232 -4.77 -13.04 8.70
C SER A 232 -4.37 -11.69 9.31
N ASP A 233 -3.85 -11.72 10.53
CA ASP A 233 -3.30 -10.55 11.21
C ASP A 233 -4.28 -9.36 11.28
N VAL A 234 -5.56 -9.67 11.52
CA VAL A 234 -6.62 -8.66 11.58
C VAL A 234 -6.38 -7.71 12.74
N ASN A 235 -6.34 -6.40 12.45
CA ASN A 235 -6.20 -5.36 13.44
C ASN A 235 -7.58 -4.77 13.80
N TRP A 236 -7.99 -4.95 15.04
CA TRP A 236 -9.20 -4.33 15.59
C TRP A 236 -8.82 -3.06 16.35
N ILE A 237 -9.37 -1.92 15.94
CA ILE A 237 -9.12 -0.63 16.62
C ILE A 237 -9.68 -0.63 18.04
N ASN A 238 -10.83 -1.25 18.22
CA ASN A 238 -11.53 -1.41 19.50
C ASN A 238 -11.71 -2.88 19.86
N ALA A 239 -12.81 -3.23 20.54
CA ALA A 239 -13.08 -4.60 20.93
C ALA A 239 -13.19 -5.54 19.73
N VAL A 240 -12.64 -6.74 19.87
CA VAL A 240 -12.80 -7.82 18.89
C VAL A 240 -14.28 -8.21 18.86
N PRO A 241 -14.91 -8.31 17.67
CA PRO A 241 -16.28 -8.79 17.55
C PRO A 241 -16.41 -10.25 18.02
N ASP A 242 -17.60 -10.64 18.42
CA ASP A 242 -17.91 -12.03 18.72
C ASP A 242 -17.77 -12.91 17.46
N ASP A 243 -17.48 -14.19 17.66
CA ASP A 243 -17.41 -15.18 16.57
C ASP A 243 -18.72 -15.20 15.77
N GLY A 244 -18.58 -15.12 14.45
CA GLY A 244 -19.72 -15.08 13.54
C GLY A 244 -20.37 -13.70 13.40
N ALA A 245 -19.81 -12.65 13.97
CA ALA A 245 -20.30 -11.29 13.77
C ALA A 245 -20.16 -10.86 12.30
N ALA A 246 -21.23 -10.26 11.75
CA ALA A 246 -21.19 -9.68 10.42
C ALA A 246 -20.35 -8.39 10.44
N VAL A 247 -19.41 -8.29 9.52
CA VAL A 247 -18.61 -7.07 9.30
C VAL A 247 -18.78 -6.60 7.86
N LEU A 248 -18.68 -5.30 7.64
CA LEU A 248 -18.63 -4.72 6.30
C LEU A 248 -17.16 -4.56 5.90
N ALA A 249 -16.81 -5.09 4.73
CA ALA A 249 -15.47 -4.99 4.15
C ALA A 249 -15.45 -4.06 2.93
#